data_7fb33e7083a08cc17bd9e78c1329ffdc
#
_entry.id   7fb33e7083a08cc17bd9e78c1329ffdc
#
_cell.length_a   1.000
_cell.length_b   1.000
_cell.length_c   1.000
_cell.angle_alpha   90.00
_cell.angle_beta   90.00
_cell.angle_gamma   90.00
#
_symmetry.space_group_name_H-M   'P 1'
#
loop_
_entity.id
_entity.type
_entity.pdbx_description
1 polymer ?
#
loop_
_entity_poly.entity_id
_entity_poly.type
_entity_poly.pdbx_seq_one_letter_code
_entity_poly.pdbx_strand_id
1 'polypeptide(L)'
;MNRPPAVELVEQRASGPPLDRSLRIDVHFHPDTVVDGRTVLEHLRQDRTYRTQFETGTSNGGLTAHPGGDRWRWEQRLFGGQYDGAPASARPRYGALNHRRRAVGGAPRFGSAHLRLKESVMDRATFCFPDSVFEPEAVATAQHFGLWPAVAAFEALERDDLAERIAGGLLDEYVETHVHGGLDLDSDVEALVLDPAYRGSATELVAEDLGVPVEWHPGFRVHVDTVSGHPDFRGEPVVALAADLARNGWLDPSVLGAARRAGRHDPQALKLVWHYVARFGADWSALAGDDGG
;
A
#
# COMPACT_ATOMS: atom_id res chain seq x y z
N MET A 1 -13.75 -13.57 -19.31
CA MET A 1 -12.31 -13.24 -19.47
C MET A 1 -11.48 -14.46 -19.08
N ASN A 2 -10.44 -14.81 -19.84
CA ASN A 2 -9.53 -15.86 -19.41
C ASN A 2 -8.78 -15.41 -18.14
N ARG A 3 -8.74 -16.28 -17.16
CA ARG A 3 -8.02 -16.05 -15.89
C ARG A 3 -6.52 -15.92 -16.18
N PRO A 4 -5.79 -14.99 -15.55
CA PRO A 4 -4.34 -14.88 -15.75
C PRO A 4 -3.62 -16.18 -15.33
N PRO A 5 -2.62 -16.69 -16.09
CA PRO A 5 -1.92 -17.94 -15.76
C PRO A 5 -1.28 -17.96 -14.37
N ALA A 6 -0.82 -16.79 -13.88
CA ALA A 6 -0.28 -16.65 -12.53
C ALA A 6 -1.34 -16.95 -11.45
N VAL A 7 -2.60 -16.56 -11.67
CA VAL A 7 -3.72 -16.87 -10.75
C VAL A 7 -4.02 -18.37 -10.75
N GLU A 8 -4.04 -18.99 -11.92
CA GLU A 8 -4.26 -20.45 -12.04
C GLU A 8 -3.16 -21.24 -11.33
N LEU A 9 -1.90 -20.81 -11.47
CA LEU A 9 -0.76 -21.44 -10.78
C LEU A 9 -0.89 -21.33 -9.26
N VAL A 10 -1.25 -20.14 -8.74
CA VAL A 10 -1.44 -19.92 -7.30
C VAL A 10 -2.63 -20.72 -6.80
N GLU A 11 -3.72 -20.81 -7.56
CA GLU A 11 -4.92 -21.56 -7.19
C GLU A 11 -4.64 -23.06 -6.97
N GLN A 12 -3.74 -23.65 -7.76
CA GLN A 12 -3.32 -25.06 -7.57
C GLN A 12 -2.63 -25.30 -6.21
N ARG A 13 -2.09 -24.25 -5.60
CA ARG A 13 -1.39 -24.29 -4.30
C ARG A 13 -2.25 -23.75 -3.16
N ALA A 14 -3.29 -22.99 -3.49
CA ALA A 14 -4.19 -22.37 -2.53
C ALA A 14 -5.17 -23.39 -1.94
N SER A 15 -5.63 -23.10 -0.73
CA SER A 15 -6.64 -23.92 -0.03
C SER A 15 -7.54 -23.02 0.81
N GLY A 16 -8.59 -23.60 1.39
CA GLY A 16 -9.49 -22.88 2.28
C GLY A 16 -10.80 -22.45 1.60
N PRO A 17 -11.71 -21.81 2.36
CA PRO A 17 -12.99 -21.33 1.86
C PRO A 17 -12.83 -20.12 0.93
N PRO A 18 -13.85 -19.77 0.15
CA PRO A 18 -13.88 -18.52 -0.61
C PRO A 18 -13.75 -17.30 0.31
N LEU A 19 -13.08 -16.27 -0.21
CA LEU A 19 -12.96 -14.95 0.43
C LEU A 19 -14.32 -14.25 0.47
N ASP A 20 -14.59 -13.52 1.55
CA ASP A 20 -15.73 -12.61 1.63
C ASP A 20 -15.63 -11.52 0.55
N ARG A 21 -16.57 -11.55 -0.39
CA ARG A 21 -16.64 -10.65 -1.55
C ARG A 21 -17.02 -9.21 -1.19
N SER A 22 -17.46 -8.96 0.05
CA SER A 22 -17.73 -7.59 0.54
C SER A 22 -16.45 -6.84 0.93
N LEU A 23 -15.33 -7.53 1.09
CA LEU A 23 -14.00 -6.92 1.28
C LEU A 23 -13.54 -6.20 0.01
N ARG A 24 -12.53 -5.34 0.15
CA ARG A 24 -11.94 -4.60 -0.97
C ARG A 24 -10.43 -4.72 -0.96
N ILE A 25 -9.84 -4.61 -2.14
CA ILE A 25 -8.41 -4.47 -2.34
C ILE A 25 -8.12 -2.98 -2.44
N ASP A 26 -7.12 -2.50 -1.70
CA ASP A 26 -6.64 -1.14 -1.74
C ASP A 26 -5.23 -1.09 -2.32
N VAL A 27 -4.99 -0.19 -3.28
CA VAL A 27 -3.66 0.09 -3.83
C VAL A 27 -3.20 1.43 -3.32
N HIS A 28 -2.25 1.41 -2.38
CA HIS A 28 -1.74 2.60 -1.71
C HIS A 28 -0.66 3.33 -2.51
N PHE A 29 -0.70 4.66 -2.45
CA PHE A 29 0.32 5.53 -3.05
C PHE A 29 0.30 6.92 -2.40
N HIS A 30 1.33 7.73 -2.69
CA HIS A 30 1.32 9.15 -2.39
C HIS A 30 0.93 9.90 -3.66
N PRO A 31 -0.21 10.62 -3.69
CA PRO A 31 -0.77 11.20 -4.91
C PRO A 31 0.09 12.30 -5.53
N ASP A 32 0.86 12.99 -4.70
CA ASP A 32 1.73 14.11 -5.04
C ASP A 32 3.22 13.72 -5.24
N THR A 33 3.54 12.43 -5.24
CA THR A 33 4.88 11.94 -5.63
C THR A 33 5.10 12.19 -7.12
N VAL A 34 6.24 12.82 -7.44
CA VAL A 34 6.61 13.13 -8.82
C VAL A 34 7.43 11.98 -9.43
N VAL A 35 7.02 11.54 -10.61
CA VAL A 35 7.70 10.55 -11.46
C VAL A 35 7.75 11.15 -12.86
N ASP A 36 8.92 11.20 -13.47
CA ASP A 36 9.11 11.75 -14.83
C ASP A 36 8.46 13.16 -15.03
N GLY A 37 8.59 14.01 -14.01
CA GLY A 37 8.12 15.40 -14.05
C GLY A 37 6.62 15.61 -13.81
N ARG A 38 5.86 14.56 -13.51
CA ARG A 38 4.42 14.60 -13.18
C ARG A 38 4.13 13.86 -11.89
N THR A 39 3.07 14.27 -11.19
CA THR A 39 2.59 13.53 -10.04
C THR A 39 1.99 12.18 -10.44
N VAL A 40 1.97 11.23 -9.51
CA VAL A 40 1.30 9.92 -9.73
C VAL A 40 -0.17 10.14 -10.13
N LEU A 41 -0.83 11.13 -9.54
CA LEU A 41 -2.23 11.43 -9.85
C LEU A 41 -2.40 12.01 -11.26
N GLU A 42 -1.46 12.86 -11.74
CA GLU A 42 -1.46 13.35 -13.11
C GLU A 42 -1.20 12.25 -14.13
N HIS A 43 -0.33 11.29 -13.79
CA HIS A 43 -0.15 10.07 -14.60
C HIS A 43 -1.44 9.26 -14.69
N LEU A 44 -2.11 9.01 -13.56
CA LEU A 44 -3.40 8.29 -13.54
C LEU A 44 -4.46 8.99 -14.41
N ARG A 45 -4.53 10.32 -14.34
CA ARG A 45 -5.44 11.11 -15.18
C ARG A 45 -5.17 10.93 -16.67
N GLN A 46 -3.90 10.95 -17.06
CA GLN A 46 -3.50 10.87 -18.47
C GLN A 46 -3.60 9.44 -19.01
N ASP A 47 -3.07 8.47 -18.27
CA ASP A 47 -2.86 7.10 -18.75
C ASP A 47 -4.09 6.23 -18.54
N ARG A 48 -4.99 6.61 -17.64
CA ARG A 48 -6.16 5.83 -17.19
C ARG A 48 -5.80 4.46 -16.61
N THR A 49 -4.50 4.20 -16.35
CA THR A 49 -4.01 2.95 -15.77
C THR A 49 -2.98 3.21 -14.69
N TYR A 50 -2.99 2.37 -13.65
CA TYR A 50 -1.96 2.39 -12.61
C TYR A 50 -0.75 1.59 -13.08
N ARG A 51 0.40 2.28 -13.22
CA ARG A 51 1.65 1.67 -13.69
C ARG A 51 2.27 0.76 -12.64
N THR A 52 3.01 -0.25 -13.09
CA THR A 52 3.79 -1.12 -12.20
C THR A 52 5.03 -0.41 -11.66
N GLN A 53 5.60 -0.95 -10.59
CA GLN A 53 6.89 -0.48 -10.08
C GLN A 53 8.04 -0.75 -11.06
N PHE A 54 7.90 -1.76 -11.94
CA PHE A 54 8.87 -2.05 -13.01
C PHE A 54 8.83 -1.03 -14.15
N GLU A 55 7.69 -0.38 -14.38
CA GLU A 55 7.56 0.70 -15.37
C GLU A 55 8.10 2.03 -14.82
N THR A 56 7.86 2.31 -13.54
CA THR A 56 8.18 3.62 -12.95
C THR A 56 9.57 3.66 -12.33
N GLY A 57 10.18 2.52 -12.04
CA GLY A 57 11.43 2.45 -11.26
C GLY A 57 11.31 2.99 -9.83
N THR A 58 10.08 3.28 -9.38
CA THR A 58 9.79 3.83 -8.05
C THR A 58 8.98 2.86 -7.22
N SER A 59 9.13 2.93 -5.90
CA SER A 59 8.36 2.11 -4.96
C SER A 59 8.33 2.77 -3.60
N ASN A 60 7.18 2.73 -2.94
CA ASN A 60 7.08 3.06 -1.51
C ASN A 60 7.54 1.89 -0.61
N GLY A 61 7.81 0.72 -1.19
CA GLY A 61 8.52 -0.41 -0.59
C GLY A 61 10.04 -0.31 -0.77
N GLY A 62 10.64 -1.29 -1.44
CA GLY A 62 12.06 -1.30 -1.85
C GLY A 62 12.23 -0.93 -3.32
N LEU A 63 13.38 -0.36 -3.68
CA LEU A 63 13.75 -0.03 -5.06
C LEU A 63 14.35 -1.24 -5.80
N THR A 64 13.69 -2.39 -5.75
CA THR A 64 14.20 -3.68 -6.26
C THR A 64 13.38 -4.22 -7.44
N ALA A 65 12.52 -3.39 -8.04
CA ALA A 65 11.69 -3.73 -9.19
C ALA A 65 12.47 -3.60 -10.51
N HIS A 66 13.46 -4.47 -10.70
CA HIS A 66 14.25 -4.61 -11.92
C HIS A 66 14.65 -6.08 -12.12
N PRO A 67 15.02 -6.52 -13.35
CA PRO A 67 15.48 -7.88 -13.57
C PRO A 67 16.60 -8.29 -12.62
N GLY A 68 16.43 -9.41 -11.92
CA GLY A 68 17.37 -9.91 -10.91
C GLY A 68 17.34 -9.20 -9.55
N GLY A 69 16.48 -8.18 -9.36
CA GLY A 69 16.22 -7.58 -8.04
C GLY A 69 15.32 -8.45 -7.17
N ASP A 70 15.18 -8.10 -5.88
CA ASP A 70 14.41 -8.92 -4.92
C ASP A 70 12.95 -9.09 -5.33
N ARG A 71 12.29 -7.99 -5.76
CA ARG A 71 10.89 -8.06 -6.22
C ARG A 71 10.73 -8.97 -7.43
N TRP A 72 11.67 -8.96 -8.36
CA TRP A 72 11.67 -9.86 -9.50
C TRP A 72 11.80 -11.33 -9.07
N ARG A 73 12.66 -11.62 -8.06
CA ARG A 73 12.83 -12.98 -7.50
C ARG A 73 11.57 -13.43 -6.74
N TRP A 74 10.91 -12.52 -6.00
CA TRP A 74 9.63 -12.84 -5.33
C TRP A 74 8.54 -13.19 -6.32
N GLU A 75 8.38 -12.40 -7.38
CA GLU A 75 7.42 -12.71 -8.45
C GLU A 75 7.75 -14.04 -9.15
N GLN A 76 9.03 -14.31 -9.41
CA GLN A 76 9.47 -15.56 -10.00
C GLN A 76 9.10 -16.76 -9.12
N ARG A 77 9.32 -16.66 -7.80
CA ARG A 77 8.96 -17.70 -6.84
C ARG A 77 7.43 -17.85 -6.70
N LEU A 78 6.71 -16.76 -6.51
CA LEU A 78 5.27 -16.78 -6.29
C LEU A 78 4.50 -17.27 -7.53
N PHE A 79 4.93 -16.84 -8.71
CA PHE A 79 4.19 -17.04 -9.97
C PHE A 79 4.91 -17.97 -10.94
N GLY A 80 5.90 -18.76 -10.47
CA GLY A 80 6.57 -19.79 -11.28
C GLY A 80 7.20 -19.27 -12.55
N GLY A 81 7.79 -18.08 -12.54
CA GLY A 81 8.44 -17.49 -13.71
C GLY A 81 7.49 -16.94 -14.79
N GLN A 82 6.18 -16.86 -14.54
CA GLN A 82 5.19 -16.40 -15.55
C GLN A 82 5.48 -14.98 -16.09
N TYR A 83 6.26 -14.19 -15.36
CA TYR A 83 6.61 -12.82 -15.72
C TYR A 83 8.06 -12.65 -16.21
N ASP A 84 8.87 -13.72 -16.32
CA ASP A 84 10.30 -13.61 -16.62
C ASP A 84 10.59 -12.96 -17.98
N GLY A 85 9.80 -13.27 -18.99
CA GLY A 85 9.89 -12.67 -20.33
C GLY A 85 8.82 -11.61 -20.62
N ALA A 86 7.99 -11.26 -19.62
CA ALA A 86 6.89 -10.34 -19.83
C ALA A 86 7.37 -8.87 -19.80
N PRO A 87 6.71 -7.97 -20.55
CA PRO A 87 6.96 -6.55 -20.44
C PRO A 87 6.62 -6.04 -19.02
N ALA A 88 7.27 -4.96 -18.59
CA ALA A 88 7.05 -4.35 -17.27
C ALA A 88 5.56 -4.07 -16.97
N SER A 89 4.81 -3.63 -17.97
CA SER A 89 3.38 -3.33 -17.86
C SER A 89 2.47 -4.55 -17.63
N ALA A 90 2.93 -5.75 -17.93
CA ALA A 90 2.16 -6.99 -17.70
C ALA A 90 2.32 -7.53 -16.27
N ARG A 91 3.32 -7.05 -15.52
CA ARG A 91 3.59 -7.49 -14.15
C ARG A 91 2.48 -7.07 -13.19
N PRO A 92 2.33 -7.76 -12.05
CA PRO A 92 1.25 -7.46 -11.11
C PRO A 92 1.41 -6.08 -10.45
N ARG A 93 0.27 -5.49 -10.04
CA ARG A 93 0.20 -4.32 -9.18
C ARG A 93 0.00 -4.79 -7.75
N TYR A 94 0.74 -4.17 -6.84
CA TYR A 94 0.74 -4.52 -5.44
C TYR A 94 -0.27 -3.69 -4.66
N GLY A 95 -1.05 -4.34 -3.84
CA GLY A 95 -2.04 -3.75 -2.95
C GLY A 95 -2.16 -4.53 -1.66
N ALA A 96 -3.20 -4.25 -0.90
CA ALA A 96 -3.55 -4.98 0.31
C ALA A 96 -5.04 -5.28 0.35
N LEU A 97 -5.41 -6.43 0.87
CA LEU A 97 -6.78 -6.74 1.23
C LEU A 97 -7.15 -5.96 2.50
N ASN A 98 -8.14 -5.09 2.41
CA ASN A 98 -8.64 -4.33 3.55
C ASN A 98 -9.60 -5.19 4.41
N HIS A 99 -9.05 -6.25 5.00
CA HIS A 99 -9.83 -7.21 5.80
C HIS A 99 -10.40 -6.61 7.08
N ARG A 100 -9.77 -5.55 7.60
CA ARG A 100 -10.23 -4.81 8.77
C ARG A 100 -11.18 -3.65 8.43
N ARG A 101 -11.55 -3.47 7.17
CA ARG A 101 -12.46 -2.42 6.68
C ARG A 101 -12.06 -1.01 7.14
N ARG A 102 -10.77 -0.74 7.29
CA ARG A 102 -10.25 0.55 7.75
C ARG A 102 -10.49 1.64 6.69
N ALA A 103 -10.98 2.79 7.12
CA ALA A 103 -11.16 3.95 6.23
C ALA A 103 -9.86 4.44 5.60
N VAL A 104 -8.73 4.27 6.29
CA VAL A 104 -7.37 4.61 5.81
C VAL A 104 -6.78 3.55 4.87
N GLY A 105 -7.52 2.47 4.58
CA GLY A 105 -7.12 1.38 3.71
C GLY A 105 -6.33 0.26 4.40
N GLY A 106 -6.00 -0.79 3.61
CA GLY A 106 -5.41 -2.03 4.12
C GLY A 106 -3.93 -1.94 4.49
N ALA A 107 -3.15 -1.06 3.85
CA ALA A 107 -1.71 -0.94 4.08
C ALA A 107 -1.20 0.51 3.94
N PRO A 108 -1.56 1.43 4.86
CA PRO A 108 -1.19 2.84 4.79
C PRO A 108 0.32 3.09 4.87
N ARG A 109 1.13 2.09 5.24
CA ARG A 109 2.59 2.14 5.13
C ARG A 109 3.07 2.63 3.76
N PHE A 110 2.35 2.29 2.70
CA PHE A 110 2.76 2.52 1.32
C PHE A 110 2.20 3.80 0.71
N GLY A 111 1.39 4.56 1.45
CA GLY A 111 0.91 5.84 0.95
C GLY A 111 -0.27 6.41 1.72
N SER A 112 -0.42 7.71 1.59
CA SER A 112 -1.46 8.51 2.24
C SER A 112 -2.80 8.50 1.50
N ALA A 113 -2.85 7.89 0.33
CA ALA A 113 -4.05 7.72 -0.47
C ALA A 113 -4.12 6.30 -1.01
N HIS A 114 -5.29 5.85 -1.43
CA HIS A 114 -5.44 4.56 -2.07
C HIS A 114 -6.54 4.55 -3.13
N LEU A 115 -6.35 3.72 -4.14
CA LEU A 115 -7.43 3.30 -5.02
C LEU A 115 -8.13 2.13 -4.35
N ARG A 116 -9.43 2.28 -4.03
CA ARG A 116 -10.28 1.17 -3.64
C ARG A 116 -10.77 0.47 -4.90
N LEU A 117 -10.50 -0.82 -5.02
CA LEU A 117 -10.81 -1.57 -6.22
C LEU A 117 -12.21 -2.20 -6.15
N LYS A 118 -12.87 -2.31 -7.31
CA LYS A 118 -14.14 -3.01 -7.46
C LYS A 118 -13.98 -4.49 -7.10
N GLU A 119 -15.03 -5.10 -6.61
CA GLU A 119 -15.09 -6.51 -6.21
C GLU A 119 -14.59 -7.45 -7.32
N SER A 120 -14.91 -7.18 -8.57
CA SER A 120 -14.54 -8.00 -9.73
C SER A 120 -13.03 -8.18 -9.91
N VAL A 121 -12.21 -7.27 -9.37
CA VAL A 121 -10.75 -7.37 -9.42
C VAL A 121 -10.23 -8.56 -8.62
N MET A 122 -10.96 -9.02 -7.60
CA MET A 122 -10.61 -10.20 -6.81
C MET A 122 -10.49 -11.47 -7.65
N ASP A 123 -11.20 -11.59 -8.76
CA ASP A 123 -11.17 -12.78 -9.62
C ASP A 123 -9.83 -12.98 -10.32
N ARG A 124 -9.03 -11.92 -10.39
CA ARG A 124 -7.68 -11.90 -10.97
C ARG A 124 -6.61 -11.45 -10.00
N ALA A 125 -6.87 -11.59 -8.71
CA ALA A 125 -5.93 -11.29 -7.64
C ALA A 125 -5.41 -12.56 -6.98
N THR A 126 -4.18 -12.48 -6.49
CA THR A 126 -3.58 -13.47 -5.60
C THR A 126 -3.16 -12.79 -4.31
N PHE A 127 -3.03 -13.57 -3.24
CA PHE A 127 -2.78 -13.06 -1.90
C PHE A 127 -1.68 -13.86 -1.23
N CYS A 128 -0.91 -13.21 -0.35
CA CYS A 128 -0.03 -13.88 0.59
C CYS A 128 -0.04 -13.16 1.95
N PHE A 129 0.40 -13.87 2.99
CA PHE A 129 0.57 -13.32 4.32
C PHE A 129 1.71 -14.06 5.05
N PRO A 130 2.60 -13.33 5.74
CA PRO A 130 2.76 -11.88 5.69
C PRO A 130 3.21 -11.36 4.31
N ASP A 131 3.72 -10.13 4.21
CA ASP A 131 4.29 -9.51 3.00
C ASP A 131 5.31 -10.43 2.30
N SER A 132 5.37 -10.36 0.98
CA SER A 132 6.26 -11.17 0.13
C SER A 132 7.76 -11.04 0.46
N VAL A 133 8.16 -9.95 1.15
CA VAL A 133 9.54 -9.79 1.67
C VAL A 133 9.92 -10.87 2.69
N PHE A 134 8.96 -11.43 3.40
CA PHE A 134 9.16 -12.52 4.37
C PHE A 134 9.10 -13.92 3.74
N GLU A 135 9.02 -13.98 2.43
CA GLU A 135 9.00 -15.22 1.65
C GLU A 135 7.92 -16.24 2.08
N PRO A 136 6.65 -15.83 2.26
CA PRO A 136 5.61 -16.72 2.74
C PRO A 136 5.38 -17.89 1.79
N GLU A 137 5.22 -19.09 2.36
CA GLU A 137 4.85 -20.28 1.60
C GLU A 137 3.35 -20.31 1.29
N ALA A 138 2.52 -19.77 2.22
CA ALA A 138 1.09 -19.73 2.07
C ALA A 138 0.66 -18.65 1.07
N VAL A 139 -0.10 -19.08 0.07
CA VAL A 139 -0.68 -18.23 -0.96
C VAL A 139 -2.17 -18.53 -1.12
N ALA A 140 -2.92 -17.55 -1.61
CA ALA A 140 -4.36 -17.69 -1.77
C ALA A 140 -4.87 -17.01 -3.06
N THR A 141 -6.07 -17.42 -3.46
CA THR A 141 -6.93 -16.71 -4.43
C THR A 141 -8.24 -16.35 -3.75
N ALA A 142 -9.10 -15.56 -4.40
CA ALA A 142 -10.42 -15.26 -3.84
C ALA A 142 -11.32 -16.51 -3.72
N GLN A 143 -11.06 -17.57 -4.48
CA GLN A 143 -11.82 -18.82 -4.42
C GLN A 143 -11.33 -19.74 -3.31
N HIS A 144 -10.03 -19.67 -2.99
CA HIS A 144 -9.37 -20.52 -1.99
C HIS A 144 -8.49 -19.65 -1.08
N PHE A 145 -9.10 -19.12 0.00
CA PHE A 145 -8.46 -18.16 0.89
C PHE A 145 -8.16 -18.78 2.27
N GLY A 146 -7.08 -19.56 2.34
CA GLY A 146 -6.62 -20.24 3.56
C GLY A 146 -5.69 -19.44 4.46
N LEU A 147 -5.62 -18.10 4.31
CA LEU A 147 -4.67 -17.28 5.07
C LEU A 147 -5.18 -16.85 6.46
N TRP A 148 -6.47 -16.95 6.75
CA TRP A 148 -7.06 -16.49 8.01
C TRP A 148 -6.40 -17.05 9.27
N PRO A 149 -6.02 -18.34 9.36
CA PRO A 149 -5.33 -18.85 10.54
C PRO A 149 -3.98 -18.15 10.80
N ALA A 150 -3.22 -17.83 9.75
CA ALA A 150 -1.95 -17.14 9.88
C ALA A 150 -2.16 -15.67 10.28
N VAL A 151 -3.17 -14.99 9.69
CA VAL A 151 -3.56 -13.63 10.06
C VAL A 151 -3.97 -13.58 11.54
N ALA A 152 -4.86 -14.47 11.97
CA ALA A 152 -5.32 -14.53 13.36
C ALA A 152 -4.19 -14.85 14.35
N ALA A 153 -3.28 -15.76 13.99
CA ALA A 153 -2.13 -16.06 14.83
C ALA A 153 -1.20 -14.85 14.98
N PHE A 154 -1.02 -14.07 13.92
CA PHE A 154 -0.22 -12.84 13.95
C PHE A 154 -0.90 -11.75 14.80
N GLU A 155 -2.22 -11.58 14.66
CA GLU A 155 -3.01 -10.63 15.43
C GLU A 155 -3.07 -10.96 16.94
N ALA A 156 -2.94 -12.26 17.28
CA ALA A 156 -2.90 -12.73 18.67
C ALA A 156 -1.55 -12.53 19.36
N LEU A 157 -0.49 -12.17 18.60
CA LEU A 157 0.80 -11.84 19.21
C LEU A 157 0.65 -10.55 20.04
N GLU A 158 1.17 -10.58 21.27
CA GLU A 158 1.22 -9.37 22.07
C GLU A 158 2.05 -8.29 21.37
N ARG A 159 1.66 -7.04 21.53
CA ARG A 159 2.26 -5.89 20.79
C ARG A 159 3.76 -5.75 21.03
N ASP A 160 4.25 -6.13 22.21
CA ASP A 160 5.66 -6.09 22.58
C ASP A 160 6.47 -7.16 21.83
N ASP A 161 5.92 -8.34 21.65
CA ASP A 161 6.53 -9.41 20.83
C ASP A 161 6.60 -9.06 19.34
N LEU A 162 5.64 -8.25 18.86
CA LEU A 162 5.62 -7.74 17.49
C LEU A 162 6.75 -6.76 17.21
N ALA A 163 7.05 -5.87 18.16
CA ALA A 163 8.10 -4.86 18.01
C ALA A 163 9.49 -5.48 17.86
N GLU A 164 9.74 -6.60 18.54
CA GLU A 164 11.01 -7.35 18.44
C GLU A 164 11.12 -8.20 17.17
N ARG A 165 10.01 -8.68 16.63
CA ARG A 165 10.00 -9.66 15.52
C ARG A 165 9.85 -9.02 14.14
N ILE A 166 9.27 -7.83 14.05
CA ILE A 166 8.97 -7.14 12.78
C ILE A 166 9.34 -5.66 12.90
N ALA A 167 10.37 -5.25 12.16
CA ALA A 167 10.84 -3.86 12.14
C ALA A 167 9.77 -2.81 11.76
N GLY A 168 8.57 -3.21 11.36
CA GLY A 168 7.44 -2.37 10.96
C GLY A 168 6.29 -2.30 11.97
N GLY A 169 6.16 -3.28 12.88
CA GLY A 169 5.03 -3.36 13.81
C GLY A 169 3.68 -3.38 13.10
N LEU A 170 2.70 -2.62 13.60
CA LEU A 170 1.34 -2.54 13.05
C LEU A 170 1.24 -2.10 11.58
N LEU A 171 2.31 -1.55 10.99
CA LEU A 171 2.32 -1.18 9.58
C LEU A 171 2.57 -2.36 8.63
N ASP A 172 3.07 -3.49 9.15
CA ASP A 172 3.37 -4.70 8.37
C ASP A 172 2.28 -5.77 8.50
N GLU A 173 1.22 -5.49 9.27
CA GLU A 173 0.06 -6.35 9.45
C GLU A 173 -0.94 -6.22 8.31
N TYR A 174 -0.59 -6.61 7.11
CA TYR A 174 -1.52 -6.58 5.98
C TYR A 174 -1.42 -7.85 5.14
N VAL A 175 -2.54 -8.23 4.56
CA VAL A 175 -2.57 -9.30 3.55
C VAL A 175 -2.16 -8.67 2.22
N GLU A 176 -0.96 -9.00 1.75
CA GLU A 176 -0.47 -8.52 0.46
C GLU A 176 -1.31 -9.08 -0.68
N THR A 177 -1.63 -8.23 -1.63
CA THR A 177 -2.42 -8.57 -2.81
C THR A 177 -1.65 -8.24 -4.08
N HIS A 178 -1.70 -9.15 -5.06
CA HIS A 178 -1.14 -8.98 -6.39
C HIS A 178 -2.28 -8.96 -7.40
N VAL A 179 -2.51 -7.82 -8.04
CA VAL A 179 -3.53 -7.66 -9.10
C VAL A 179 -2.89 -7.94 -10.45
N HIS A 180 -3.34 -8.98 -11.12
CA HIS A 180 -2.81 -9.43 -12.42
C HIS A 180 -3.60 -8.84 -13.60
N GLY A 181 -2.94 -8.67 -14.76
CA GLY A 181 -3.60 -8.26 -16.01
C GLY A 181 -3.88 -6.76 -16.15
N GLY A 182 -3.09 -5.92 -15.50
CA GLY A 182 -3.27 -4.46 -15.53
C GLY A 182 -4.20 -3.95 -14.44
N LEU A 183 -4.31 -2.64 -14.30
CA LEU A 183 -5.26 -1.97 -13.42
C LEU A 183 -5.72 -0.70 -14.12
N ASP A 184 -6.92 -0.73 -14.63
CA ASP A 184 -7.54 0.34 -15.38
C ASP A 184 -8.48 1.15 -14.47
N LEU A 185 -8.41 2.47 -14.58
CA LEU A 185 -9.12 3.38 -13.69
C LEU A 185 -10.65 3.29 -13.86
N ASP A 186 -11.11 3.12 -15.08
CA ASP A 186 -12.55 3.14 -15.38
C ASP A 186 -13.23 1.80 -15.05
N SER A 187 -12.56 0.70 -15.37
CA SER A 187 -13.13 -0.64 -15.17
C SER A 187 -12.91 -1.18 -13.77
N ASP A 188 -11.82 -0.86 -13.11
CA ASP A 188 -11.34 -1.55 -11.92
C ASP A 188 -11.49 -0.76 -10.62
N VAL A 189 -11.51 0.59 -10.70
CA VAL A 189 -11.53 1.46 -9.51
C VAL A 189 -12.95 1.79 -9.10
N GLU A 190 -13.25 1.57 -7.82
CA GLU A 190 -14.52 1.95 -7.18
C GLU A 190 -14.47 3.41 -6.69
N ALA A 191 -13.36 3.80 -6.05
CA ALA A 191 -13.11 5.15 -5.57
C ALA A 191 -11.63 5.46 -5.42
N LEU A 192 -11.26 6.73 -5.52
CA LEU A 192 -10.02 7.28 -5.00
C LEU A 192 -10.27 7.81 -3.59
N VAL A 193 -9.53 7.30 -2.61
CA VAL A 193 -9.62 7.74 -1.22
C VAL A 193 -8.40 8.56 -0.85
N LEU A 194 -8.61 9.82 -0.47
CA LEU A 194 -7.55 10.81 -0.19
C LEU A 194 -7.46 11.17 1.29
N ASP A 195 -6.28 11.64 1.69
CA ASP A 195 -6.05 12.29 2.96
C ASP A 195 -6.56 13.75 2.94
N PRO A 196 -7.30 14.22 3.98
CA PRO A 196 -7.79 15.60 4.04
C PRO A 196 -6.70 16.67 4.02
N ALA A 197 -5.42 16.33 4.26
CA ALA A 197 -4.30 17.26 4.09
C ALA A 197 -4.15 17.78 2.65
N TYR A 198 -4.79 17.14 1.67
CA TYR A 198 -4.80 17.56 0.27
C TYR A 198 -5.99 18.47 -0.11
N ARG A 199 -6.93 18.77 0.82
CA ARG A 199 -8.04 19.66 0.55
C ARG A 199 -7.56 21.07 0.20
N GLY A 200 -8.17 21.69 -0.80
CA GLY A 200 -7.80 23.01 -1.32
C GLY A 200 -6.47 23.04 -2.09
N SER A 201 -5.89 21.90 -2.44
CA SER A 201 -4.61 21.80 -3.13
C SER A 201 -4.78 21.44 -4.62
N ALA A 202 -3.68 21.57 -5.39
CA ALA A 202 -3.64 21.08 -6.76
C ALA A 202 -3.91 19.58 -6.88
N THR A 203 -3.58 18.80 -5.85
CA THR A 203 -3.86 17.36 -5.79
C THR A 203 -5.37 17.08 -5.80
N GLU A 204 -6.16 17.85 -5.05
CA GLU A 204 -7.63 17.73 -5.07
C GLU A 204 -8.20 18.04 -6.46
N LEU A 205 -7.76 19.15 -7.08
CA LEU A 205 -8.23 19.50 -8.42
C LEU A 205 -7.94 18.41 -9.47
N VAL A 206 -6.77 17.79 -9.40
CA VAL A 206 -6.43 16.68 -10.30
C VAL A 206 -7.28 15.45 -10.00
N ALA A 207 -7.56 15.17 -8.70
CA ALA A 207 -8.38 14.05 -8.27
C ALA A 207 -9.83 14.16 -8.77
N GLU A 208 -10.42 15.35 -8.68
CA GLU A 208 -11.79 15.63 -9.17
C GLU A 208 -11.91 15.41 -10.69
N ASP A 209 -10.83 15.66 -11.44
CA ASP A 209 -10.76 15.47 -12.90
C ASP A 209 -10.52 14.01 -13.33
N LEU A 210 -10.37 13.07 -12.38
CA LEU A 210 -10.14 11.65 -12.70
C LEU A 210 -11.40 10.92 -13.19
N GLY A 211 -12.59 11.44 -12.91
CA GLY A 211 -13.84 10.80 -13.31
C GLY A 211 -14.20 9.55 -12.50
N VAL A 212 -13.55 9.32 -11.36
CA VAL A 212 -13.94 8.31 -10.37
C VAL A 212 -14.39 9.00 -9.08
N PRO A 213 -15.25 8.39 -8.25
CA PRO A 213 -15.64 8.96 -6.96
C PRO A 213 -14.40 9.28 -6.10
N VAL A 214 -14.37 10.49 -5.53
CA VAL A 214 -13.33 10.92 -4.58
C VAL A 214 -13.92 10.88 -3.18
N GLU A 215 -13.29 10.11 -2.30
CA GLU A 215 -13.65 10.00 -0.89
C GLU A 215 -12.49 10.48 -0.01
N TRP A 216 -12.79 10.75 1.27
CA TRP A 216 -11.83 11.27 2.22
C TRP A 216 -11.81 10.38 3.46
N HIS A 217 -10.65 9.81 3.79
CA HIS A 217 -10.47 9.13 5.06
C HIS A 217 -10.22 10.14 6.21
N PRO A 218 -10.20 9.71 7.49
CA PRO A 218 -10.04 10.64 8.64
C PRO A 218 -8.75 11.47 8.63
N GLY A 219 -7.71 11.02 7.91
CA GLY A 219 -6.43 11.71 7.79
C GLY A 219 -5.33 11.16 8.69
N PHE A 220 -4.11 11.56 8.36
CA PHE A 220 -2.90 11.27 9.12
C PHE A 220 -2.25 12.57 9.56
N ARG A 221 -2.05 12.74 10.86
CA ARG A 221 -1.37 13.92 11.41
C ARG A 221 -0.70 13.58 12.72
N VAL A 222 0.60 13.83 12.85
CA VAL A 222 1.35 13.56 14.09
C VAL A 222 2.13 14.79 14.53
N HIS A 223 2.15 15.05 15.83
CA HIS A 223 2.99 16.10 16.43
C HIS A 223 4.42 15.57 16.63
N VAL A 224 5.41 16.46 16.50
CA VAL A 224 6.84 16.10 16.67
C VAL A 224 7.16 15.55 18.05
N ASP A 225 6.46 15.97 19.10
CA ASP A 225 6.66 15.42 20.44
C ASP A 225 6.34 13.93 20.49
N THR A 226 5.30 13.49 19.77
CA THR A 226 4.98 12.06 19.64
C THR A 226 6.10 11.32 18.92
N VAL A 227 6.63 11.89 17.82
CA VAL A 227 7.75 11.30 17.09
C VAL A 227 8.98 11.18 17.98
N SER A 228 9.30 12.24 18.73
CA SER A 228 10.44 12.30 19.65
C SER A 228 10.30 11.32 20.84
N GLY A 229 9.08 10.96 21.20
CA GLY A 229 8.80 9.95 22.23
C GLY A 229 9.06 8.50 21.79
N HIS A 230 9.32 8.25 20.48
CA HIS A 230 9.51 6.90 19.93
C HIS A 230 10.77 6.79 19.05
N PRO A 231 11.97 7.14 19.57
CA PRO A 231 13.18 7.15 18.74
C PRO A 231 13.56 5.75 18.24
N ASP A 232 13.23 4.71 18.99
CA ASP A 232 13.55 3.31 18.65
C ASP A 232 12.77 2.78 17.44
N PHE A 233 11.68 3.45 17.06
CA PHE A 233 10.83 2.97 15.95
C PHE A 233 11.54 3.03 14.59
N ARG A 234 12.24 4.13 14.25
CA ARG A 234 12.99 4.29 12.98
C ARG A 234 14.35 4.97 13.16
N GLY A 235 14.76 5.23 14.38
CA GLY A 235 16.05 5.78 14.75
C GLY A 235 16.09 7.31 14.88
N GLU A 236 17.00 7.78 15.72
CA GLU A 236 17.22 9.20 16.01
C GLU A 236 17.40 10.09 14.75
N PRO A 237 18.11 9.66 13.68
CA PRO A 237 18.25 10.50 12.48
C PRO A 237 16.90 10.80 11.81
N VAL A 238 15.94 9.87 11.89
CA VAL A 238 14.59 10.06 11.33
C VAL A 238 13.77 11.01 12.22
N VAL A 239 13.94 10.93 13.54
CA VAL A 239 13.32 11.87 14.50
C VAL A 239 13.81 13.29 14.24
N ALA A 240 15.13 13.49 14.07
CA ALA A 240 15.70 14.80 13.75
C ALA A 240 15.16 15.35 12.42
N LEU A 241 15.10 14.51 11.38
CA LEU A 241 14.51 14.91 10.09
C LEU A 241 13.02 15.27 10.23
N ALA A 242 12.27 14.52 11.00
CA ALA A 242 10.86 14.80 11.26
C ALA A 242 10.67 16.18 11.91
N ALA A 243 11.51 16.53 12.89
CA ALA A 243 11.50 17.84 13.54
C ALA A 243 11.83 18.99 12.56
N ASP A 244 12.83 18.80 11.69
CA ASP A 244 13.20 19.78 10.65
C ASP A 244 12.09 20.02 9.62
N LEU A 245 11.34 18.98 9.27
CA LEU A 245 10.28 19.05 8.26
C LEU A 245 8.98 19.64 8.81
N ALA A 246 8.73 19.49 10.11
CA ALA A 246 7.44 19.84 10.72
C ALA A 246 7.04 21.29 10.49
N ARG A 247 5.75 21.52 10.25
CA ARG A 247 5.16 22.84 10.15
C ARG A 247 4.34 23.12 11.42
N ASN A 248 4.77 24.13 12.16
CA ASN A 248 4.16 24.46 13.47
C ASN A 248 4.08 23.23 14.40
N GLY A 249 5.11 22.39 14.41
CA GLY A 249 5.19 21.18 15.21
C GLY A 249 4.43 19.96 14.65
N TRP A 250 3.80 20.06 13.48
CA TRP A 250 3.00 18.98 12.90
C TRP A 250 3.57 18.43 11.60
N LEU A 251 3.38 17.13 11.41
CA LEU A 251 3.65 16.39 10.19
C LEU A 251 2.34 15.79 9.68
N ASP A 252 2.14 15.91 8.36
CA ASP A 252 1.05 15.31 7.60
C ASP A 252 1.52 14.94 6.19
N PRO A 253 0.72 14.27 5.35
CA PRO A 253 1.12 13.92 3.99
C PRO A 253 1.55 15.10 3.13
N SER A 254 0.91 16.27 3.28
CA SER A 254 1.22 17.47 2.46
C SER A 254 2.59 18.05 2.78
N VAL A 255 3.00 17.99 4.06
CA VAL A 255 4.33 18.39 4.52
C VAL A 255 5.40 17.50 3.87
N LEU A 256 5.20 16.18 3.91
CA LEU A 256 6.14 15.21 3.34
C LEU A 256 6.18 15.30 1.80
N GLY A 257 5.04 15.50 1.16
CA GLY A 257 5.00 15.72 -0.28
C GLY A 257 5.76 16.97 -0.71
N ALA A 258 5.61 18.08 0.04
CA ALA A 258 6.39 19.29 -0.21
C ALA A 258 7.89 19.06 -0.04
N ALA A 259 8.32 18.32 0.99
CA ALA A 259 9.72 17.99 1.21
C ALA A 259 10.29 17.11 0.08
N ARG A 260 9.50 16.15 -0.40
CA ARG A 260 9.87 15.28 -1.53
C ARG A 260 10.04 16.08 -2.82
N ARG A 261 9.11 16.98 -3.16
CA ARG A 261 9.21 17.85 -4.33
C ARG A 261 10.37 18.82 -4.27
N ALA A 262 10.77 19.26 -3.06
CA ALA A 262 11.95 20.10 -2.89
C ALA A 262 13.28 19.40 -3.21
N GLY A 263 13.31 18.06 -3.20
CA GLY A 263 14.45 17.24 -3.61
C GLY A 263 15.72 17.40 -2.74
N ARG A 264 15.57 17.88 -1.49
CA ARG A 264 16.71 18.18 -0.60
C ARG A 264 17.04 17.03 0.35
N HIS A 265 16.15 16.05 0.46
CA HIS A 265 16.27 14.94 1.42
C HIS A 265 16.28 13.60 0.69
N ASP A 266 16.96 12.63 1.25
CA ASP A 266 16.93 11.26 0.77
C ASP A 266 15.49 10.72 0.77
N PRO A 267 14.99 10.18 -0.37
CA PRO A 267 13.66 9.60 -0.47
C PRO A 267 13.40 8.48 0.55
N GLN A 268 14.43 7.68 0.90
CA GLN A 268 14.28 6.63 1.90
C GLN A 268 14.12 7.20 3.31
N ALA A 269 14.82 8.29 3.63
CA ALA A 269 14.65 8.98 4.91
C ALA A 269 13.23 9.57 5.03
N LEU A 270 12.71 10.22 3.97
CA LEU A 270 11.34 10.73 3.92
C LEU A 270 10.30 9.62 4.07
N LYS A 271 10.54 8.45 3.49
CA LYS A 271 9.70 7.27 3.68
C LYS A 271 9.66 6.83 5.14
N LEU A 272 10.79 6.86 5.86
CA LEU A 272 10.82 6.50 7.28
C LEU A 272 10.09 7.53 8.14
N VAL A 273 10.12 8.83 7.79
CA VAL A 273 9.26 9.85 8.43
C VAL A 273 7.79 9.57 8.16
N TRP A 274 7.43 9.16 6.91
CA TRP A 274 6.06 8.73 6.61
C TRP A 274 5.60 7.57 7.51
N HIS A 275 6.48 6.62 7.83
CA HIS A 275 6.13 5.52 8.75
C HIS A 275 5.70 6.03 10.14
N TYR A 276 6.33 7.11 10.67
CA TYR A 276 5.86 7.76 11.90
C TYR A 276 4.47 8.36 11.72
N VAL A 277 4.24 9.09 10.63
CA VAL A 277 2.94 9.70 10.33
C VAL A 277 1.86 8.63 10.20
N ALA A 278 2.11 7.56 9.47
CA ALA A 278 1.18 6.45 9.31
C ALA A 278 0.92 5.70 10.62
N ARG A 279 1.95 5.52 11.48
CA ARG A 279 1.84 4.73 12.71
C ARG A 279 1.18 5.47 13.85
N PHE A 280 1.49 6.75 14.01
CA PHE A 280 1.11 7.55 15.16
C PHE A 280 0.16 8.71 14.82
N GLY A 281 -0.09 8.95 13.54
CA GLY A 281 -0.89 10.08 13.06
C GLY A 281 -2.37 9.79 12.87
N ALA A 282 -2.83 8.56 13.14
CA ALA A 282 -4.23 8.17 13.08
C ALA A 282 -4.63 7.42 14.36
N ASP A 283 -5.89 7.53 14.74
CA ASP A 283 -6.46 6.72 15.80
C ASP A 283 -6.83 5.33 15.26
N TRP A 284 -5.92 4.37 15.44
CA TRP A 284 -6.10 3.01 14.98
C TRP A 284 -7.25 2.27 15.70
N SER A 285 -7.64 2.69 16.90
CA SER A 285 -8.77 2.09 17.62
C SER A 285 -10.12 2.53 17.05
N ALA A 286 -10.20 3.78 16.60
CA ALA A 286 -11.39 4.31 15.94
C ALA A 286 -11.52 3.86 14.47
N LEU A 287 -10.43 3.34 13.88
CA LEU A 287 -10.39 2.87 12.49
C LEU A 287 -10.71 1.37 12.34
N ALA A 288 -10.79 0.62 13.43
CA ALA A 288 -11.41 -0.69 13.45
C ALA A 288 -12.90 -0.48 13.18
N GLY A 289 -13.40 -0.91 12.01
CA GLY A 289 -14.83 -0.87 11.71
C GLY A 289 -15.61 -1.52 12.86
N ASP A 290 -16.74 -0.95 13.21
CA ASP A 290 -17.73 -1.61 14.08
C ASP A 290 -17.97 -3.01 13.49
N ASP A 291 -17.49 -4.03 14.14
CA ASP A 291 -17.93 -5.41 13.91
C ASP A 291 -19.39 -5.46 14.35
N GLY A 292 -20.27 -4.93 13.48
CA GLY A 292 -21.72 -4.99 13.64
C GLY A 292 -22.12 -6.45 13.73
N GLY A 293 -22.62 -6.82 14.91
CA GLY A 293 -23.03 -8.14 15.31
C GLY A 293 -24.08 -8.80 14.41
#